data_af7e4f1451947853afc4e3db5b567248
#
_entry.id   af7e4f1451947853afc4e3db5b567248
#
_cell.length_a   1.000
_cell.length_b   1.000
_cell.length_c   1.000
_cell.angle_alpha   90.00
_cell.angle_beta   90.00
_cell.angle_gamma   90.00
#
_symmetry.space_group_name_H-M   'P 1'
#
loop_
_entity.id
_entity.type
_entity.pdbx_description
1 polymer ?
#
loop_
_entity_poly.entity_id
_entity_poly.type
_entity_poly.pdbx_seq_one_letter_code
_entity_poly.pdbx_strand_id
1 'polypeptide(L)'
;FQEAFAGSTRVVLCEWVRSKDKYTQVQRADIANPAAVAALINGVQAGKYAYATGGLTSVDLVFYKGETSRGQVHVWSRGWVLYWETAQEGQRHELMPTPESHAFLDNWLTAQGIPDPDKTPVAREAARLRAQKNKALSEKWLAAMPEVMRPFWQGKSARLLWMAGGMEPEQKKDILAALVKAYPEAGRRIRVLLEWYGSGSDECAYEWVPCRLLMDYATPQILAALENGEWTPLLTAGAARFFDNGDFERQRPEDMKLIPPALKARLSAYARQSADVDKRLRAQTALEP
;
A
#
# COMPACT_ATOMS: atom_id res chain seq x y z
N PHE A 1 19.90 4.28 14.23
CA PHE A 1 20.53 3.16 13.54
C PHE A 1 21.99 3.01 13.98
N GLN A 2 22.83 4.04 13.78
CA GLN A 2 24.23 4.00 14.12
C GLN A 2 24.48 3.67 15.61
N GLU A 3 23.77 4.33 16.51
CA GLU A 3 23.87 4.07 17.96
C GLU A 3 23.39 2.66 18.34
N ALA A 4 22.30 2.20 17.75
CA ALA A 4 21.72 0.89 18.03
C ALA A 4 22.69 -0.26 17.68
N PHE A 5 23.46 -0.11 16.61
CA PHE A 5 24.37 -1.15 16.11
C PHE A 5 25.84 -0.84 16.33
N ALA A 6 26.18 0.24 17.02
CA ALA A 6 27.56 0.59 17.35
C ALA A 6 28.30 -0.56 18.06
N GLY A 7 29.55 -0.79 17.64
CA GLY A 7 30.38 -1.85 18.19
C GLY A 7 30.02 -3.26 17.78
N SER A 8 29.10 -3.44 16.81
CA SER A 8 28.90 -4.74 16.16
C SER A 8 30.16 -5.16 15.41
N THR A 9 30.50 -6.44 15.49
CA THR A 9 31.72 -7.02 14.91
C THR A 9 31.43 -8.00 13.77
N ARG A 10 30.16 -8.38 13.62
CA ARG A 10 29.69 -9.33 12.60
C ARG A 10 28.31 -8.93 12.13
N VAL A 11 28.02 -9.14 10.85
CA VAL A 11 26.68 -9.02 10.27
C VAL A 11 26.40 -10.24 9.40
N VAL A 12 25.23 -10.84 9.60
CA VAL A 12 24.72 -11.94 8.78
C VAL A 12 23.65 -11.37 7.87
N LEU A 13 23.80 -11.60 6.57
CA LEU A 13 22.88 -11.17 5.53
C LEU A 13 21.99 -12.34 5.14
N CYS A 14 20.69 -12.19 5.29
CA CYS A 14 19.68 -13.17 4.94
C CYS A 14 18.71 -12.61 3.90
N GLU A 15 18.40 -13.39 2.89
CA GLU A 15 17.41 -13.05 1.86
C GLU A 15 16.14 -13.90 2.06
N TRP A 16 14.98 -13.26 1.94
CA TRP A 16 13.70 -13.97 1.92
C TRP A 16 13.37 -14.41 0.50
N VAL A 17 13.48 -15.70 0.26
CA VAL A 17 13.19 -16.31 -1.04
C VAL A 17 11.80 -16.93 -1.01
N ARG A 18 10.96 -16.52 -1.97
CA ARG A 18 9.64 -17.12 -2.14
C ARG A 18 9.74 -18.42 -2.95
N SER A 19 9.29 -19.51 -2.38
CA SER A 19 9.13 -20.80 -3.07
C SER A 19 7.67 -21.22 -3.00
N LYS A 20 6.96 -21.18 -4.14
CA LYS A 20 5.51 -21.46 -4.24
C LYS A 20 4.70 -20.70 -3.18
N ASP A 21 4.40 -21.33 -2.04
CA ASP A 21 3.53 -20.79 -1.00
C ASP A 21 4.25 -20.49 0.32
N LYS A 22 5.58 -20.53 0.32
CA LYS A 22 6.40 -20.28 1.52
C LYS A 22 7.50 -19.28 1.25
N TYR A 23 7.74 -18.43 2.23
CA TYR A 23 8.97 -17.63 2.31
C TYR A 23 9.99 -18.39 3.16
N THR A 24 11.19 -18.54 2.64
CA THR A 24 12.31 -19.19 3.34
C THR A 24 13.44 -18.18 3.43
N GLN A 25 14.01 -18.04 4.63
CA GLN A 25 15.19 -17.22 4.85
C GLN A 25 16.43 -18.00 4.43
N VAL A 26 17.22 -17.41 3.54
CA VAL A 26 18.46 -18.01 3.02
C VAL A 26 19.61 -17.09 3.38
N GLN A 27 20.60 -17.61 4.14
CA GLN A 27 21.82 -16.86 4.44
C GLN A 27 22.64 -16.66 3.15
N ARG A 28 22.97 -15.41 2.83
CA ARG A 28 23.73 -15.02 1.64
C ARG A 28 25.16 -14.65 1.96
N ALA A 29 25.39 -14.01 3.11
CA ALA A 29 26.74 -13.64 3.55
C ALA A 29 26.85 -13.68 5.07
N ASP A 30 28.06 -13.88 5.54
CA ASP A 30 28.45 -13.80 6.94
C ASP A 30 29.77 -13.00 7.00
N ILE A 31 29.67 -11.77 7.47
CA ILE A 31 30.75 -10.79 7.44
C ILE A 31 31.24 -10.57 8.87
N ALA A 32 32.32 -11.27 9.24
CA ALA A 32 32.95 -11.20 10.56
C ALA A 32 34.16 -10.23 10.58
N ASN A 33 34.16 -9.22 9.73
CA ASN A 33 35.17 -8.17 9.68
C ASN A 33 34.65 -6.89 10.36
N PRO A 34 35.13 -6.53 11.56
CA PRO A 34 34.65 -5.37 12.31
C PRO A 34 34.74 -4.05 11.53
N ALA A 35 35.78 -3.87 10.73
CA ALA A 35 35.95 -2.65 9.92
C ALA A 35 34.88 -2.58 8.80
N ALA A 36 34.59 -3.69 8.14
CA ALA A 36 33.55 -3.76 7.12
C ALA A 36 32.15 -3.54 7.72
N VAL A 37 31.88 -4.09 8.91
CA VAL A 37 30.64 -3.88 9.65
C VAL A 37 30.48 -2.42 10.08
N ALA A 38 31.56 -1.81 10.61
CA ALA A 38 31.57 -0.40 10.97
C ALA A 38 31.33 0.51 9.74
N ALA A 39 31.95 0.19 8.60
CA ALA A 39 31.72 0.91 7.34
C ALA A 39 30.27 0.83 6.88
N LEU A 40 29.63 -0.35 7.00
CA LEU A 40 28.21 -0.52 6.69
C LEU A 40 27.32 0.35 7.60
N ILE A 41 27.56 0.31 8.91
CA ILE A 41 26.79 1.09 9.89
C ILE A 41 26.95 2.60 9.63
N ASN A 42 28.18 3.06 9.39
CA ASN A 42 28.47 4.48 9.17
C ASN A 42 28.02 4.99 7.80
N GLY A 43 27.90 4.11 6.80
CA GLY A 43 27.39 4.44 5.48
C GLY A 43 25.88 4.71 5.44
N VAL A 44 25.14 4.36 6.49
CA VAL A 44 23.70 4.58 6.59
C VAL A 44 23.40 5.84 7.38
N GLN A 45 22.90 6.87 6.73
CA GLN A 45 22.49 8.14 7.34
C GLN A 45 20.99 8.37 7.16
N ALA A 46 20.37 8.95 8.18
CA ALA A 46 18.96 9.31 8.15
C ALA A 46 18.69 10.45 7.16
N GLY A 47 17.72 10.24 6.28
CA GLY A 47 17.15 11.26 5.42
C GLY A 47 15.94 11.94 6.04
N LYS A 48 15.32 12.83 5.29
CA LYS A 48 14.03 13.43 5.69
C LYS A 48 12.90 12.42 5.50
N TYR A 49 11.98 12.39 6.44
CA TYR A 49 10.80 11.55 6.39
C TYR A 49 10.08 11.63 5.04
N ALA A 50 9.88 10.49 4.41
CA ALA A 50 8.90 10.30 3.36
C ALA A 50 8.20 8.96 3.66
N TYR A 51 6.88 8.92 3.61
CA TYR A 51 6.11 7.69 3.79
C TYR A 51 6.51 6.68 2.71
N ALA A 52 7.14 5.60 3.11
CA ALA A 52 7.42 4.49 2.21
C ALA A 52 6.25 3.52 2.28
N THR A 53 5.69 3.27 1.13
CA THR A 53 4.64 2.28 0.96
C THR A 53 5.26 0.90 0.86
N GLY A 54 4.71 0.01 1.67
CA GLY A 54 5.25 -1.31 1.89
C GLY A 54 5.52 -2.10 0.61
N GLY A 55 6.78 -2.44 0.44
CA GLY A 55 7.22 -3.57 -0.38
C GLY A 55 7.57 -4.74 0.54
N LEU A 56 7.49 -5.95 0.06
CA LEU A 56 7.94 -7.11 0.84
C LEU A 56 9.44 -6.97 1.14
N THR A 57 9.83 -7.17 2.39
CA THR A 57 11.24 -7.25 2.76
C THR A 57 11.87 -8.40 1.99
N SER A 58 12.90 -8.11 1.24
CA SER A 58 13.68 -9.15 0.60
C SER A 58 14.93 -9.55 1.37
N VAL A 59 15.37 -8.69 2.31
CA VAL A 59 16.68 -8.84 2.97
C VAL A 59 16.63 -8.43 4.43
N ASP A 60 17.27 -9.23 5.28
CA ASP A 60 17.50 -8.95 6.69
C ASP A 60 19.01 -8.89 6.97
N LEU A 61 19.42 -7.93 7.78
CA LEU A 61 20.75 -7.80 8.33
C LEU A 61 20.70 -8.08 9.83
N VAL A 62 21.32 -9.16 10.27
CA VAL A 62 21.40 -9.50 11.70
C VAL A 62 22.79 -9.10 12.21
N PHE A 63 22.83 -8.16 13.14
CA PHE A 63 24.09 -7.63 13.72
C PHE A 63 24.44 -8.34 15.00
N TYR A 64 25.75 -8.62 15.19
CA TYR A 64 26.28 -9.30 16.36
C TYR A 64 27.45 -8.53 16.97
N LYS A 65 27.59 -8.65 18.29
CA LYS A 65 28.78 -8.29 19.04
C LYS A 65 29.32 -9.55 19.70
N GLY A 66 30.40 -10.12 19.16
CA GLY A 66 30.79 -11.50 19.47
C GLY A 66 29.67 -12.46 19.06
N GLU A 67 29.22 -13.33 19.96
CA GLU A 67 28.12 -14.29 19.74
C GLU A 67 26.72 -13.71 20.05
N THR A 68 26.67 -12.50 20.62
CA THR A 68 25.40 -11.89 21.06
C THR A 68 24.77 -11.09 19.93
N SER A 69 23.54 -11.43 19.57
CA SER A 69 22.74 -10.63 18.62
C SER A 69 22.41 -9.27 19.22
N ARG A 70 22.66 -8.22 18.45
CA ARG A 70 22.30 -6.83 18.77
C ARG A 70 20.93 -6.44 18.25
N GLY A 71 20.46 -7.13 17.24
CA GLY A 71 19.18 -6.91 16.59
C GLY A 71 19.21 -7.26 15.12
N GLN A 72 18.03 -7.14 14.50
CA GLN A 72 17.81 -7.42 13.10
C GLN A 72 17.25 -6.18 12.41
N VAL A 73 17.79 -5.88 11.25
CA VAL A 73 17.34 -4.79 10.38
C VAL A 73 16.70 -5.38 9.14
N HIS A 74 15.45 -5.05 8.93
CA HIS A 74 14.73 -5.38 7.69
C HIS A 74 15.00 -4.30 6.65
N VAL A 75 15.60 -4.67 5.54
CA VAL A 75 15.90 -3.76 4.42
C VAL A 75 14.77 -3.85 3.40
N TRP A 76 13.89 -2.85 3.42
CA TRP A 76 12.75 -2.78 2.50
C TRP A 76 13.11 -2.03 1.22
N SER A 77 12.51 -2.48 0.12
CA SER A 77 12.70 -1.81 -1.18
C SER A 77 14.18 -1.49 -1.47
N ARG A 78 15.08 -2.43 -1.17
CA ARG A 78 16.54 -2.32 -1.36
C ARG A 78 17.19 -1.13 -0.63
N GLY A 79 16.74 -0.85 0.58
CA GLY A 79 17.34 0.18 1.43
C GLY A 79 16.67 1.55 1.33
N TRP A 80 15.50 1.66 0.68
CA TRP A 80 14.70 2.88 0.79
C TRP A 80 14.08 3.05 2.17
N VAL A 81 13.84 1.95 2.89
CA VAL A 81 13.38 1.96 4.28
C VAL A 81 14.07 0.85 5.05
N LEU A 82 14.55 1.19 6.22
CA LEU A 82 15.13 0.26 7.18
C LEU A 82 14.21 0.20 8.40
N TYR A 83 13.84 -1.00 8.81
CA TYR A 83 13.11 -1.24 10.04
C TYR A 83 13.95 -2.11 10.96
N TRP A 84 14.00 -1.77 12.23
CA TRP A 84 14.65 -2.64 13.22
C TRP A 84 13.95 -2.56 14.56
N GLU A 85 14.13 -3.63 15.32
CA GLU A 85 13.74 -3.72 16.73
C GLU A 85 14.99 -3.97 17.54
N THR A 86 15.20 -3.19 18.61
CA THR A 86 16.25 -3.46 19.56
C THR A 86 15.79 -4.48 20.59
N ALA A 87 16.66 -5.43 20.94
CA ALA A 87 16.34 -6.51 21.88
C ALA A 87 15.92 -6.00 23.28
N GLN A 88 16.23 -4.74 23.62
CA GLN A 88 16.01 -4.16 24.93
C GLN A 88 14.72 -3.35 25.08
N GLU A 89 14.15 -2.84 23.97
CA GLU A 89 13.06 -1.84 24.07
C GLU A 89 11.72 -2.32 23.51
N GLY A 90 11.70 -3.38 22.69
CA GLY A 90 10.50 -3.83 22.01
C GLY A 90 9.86 -2.74 21.09
N GLN A 91 10.59 -1.63 20.89
CA GLN A 91 10.15 -0.54 20.03
C GLN A 91 10.65 -0.76 18.61
N ARG A 92 9.74 -0.58 17.67
CA ARG A 92 10.05 -0.60 16.25
C ARG A 92 10.59 0.76 15.85
N HIS A 93 11.76 0.75 15.26
CA HIS A 93 12.38 1.93 14.67
C HIS A 93 12.28 1.88 13.15
N GLU A 94 12.16 3.05 12.56
CA GLU A 94 12.13 3.22 11.11
C GLU A 94 13.10 4.31 10.70
N LEU A 95 13.86 4.08 9.64
CA LEU A 95 14.76 5.05 9.06
C LEU A 95 14.62 5.04 7.55
N MET A 96 14.50 6.23 6.97
CA MET A 96 14.65 6.45 5.55
C MET A 96 16.06 6.99 5.29
N PRO A 97 16.88 6.26 4.56
CA PRO A 97 18.23 6.72 4.23
C PRO A 97 18.22 7.94 3.32
N THR A 98 19.33 8.70 3.36
CA THR A 98 19.59 9.69 2.31
C THR A 98 19.76 9.00 0.96
N PRO A 99 19.64 9.72 -0.18
CA PRO A 99 19.90 9.14 -1.51
C PRO A 99 21.30 8.52 -1.62
N GLU A 100 22.31 9.12 -0.99
CA GLU A 100 23.69 8.62 -0.97
C GLU A 100 23.80 7.32 -0.17
N SER A 101 23.15 7.24 0.99
CA SER A 101 23.08 6.03 1.80
C SER A 101 22.31 4.92 1.11
N HIS A 102 21.24 5.24 0.40
CA HIS A 102 20.52 4.27 -0.43
C HIS A 102 21.44 3.71 -1.53
N ALA A 103 22.14 4.57 -2.26
CA ALA A 103 23.07 4.13 -3.30
C ALA A 103 24.22 3.27 -2.72
N PHE A 104 24.71 3.63 -1.55
CA PHE A 104 25.70 2.84 -0.81
C PHE A 104 25.17 1.45 -0.46
N LEU A 105 23.99 1.33 0.14
CA LEU A 105 23.37 0.06 0.50
C LEU A 105 23.09 -0.81 -0.72
N ASP A 106 22.61 -0.23 -1.82
CA ASP A 106 22.33 -0.96 -3.05
C ASP A 106 23.61 -1.55 -3.67
N ASN A 107 24.68 -0.76 -3.71
CA ASN A 107 26.00 -1.22 -4.16
C ASN A 107 26.57 -2.30 -3.22
N TRP A 108 26.42 -2.11 -1.92
CA TRP A 108 26.89 -3.07 -0.92
C TRP A 108 26.14 -4.41 -1.04
N LEU A 109 24.80 -4.40 -1.14
CA LEU A 109 23.99 -5.61 -1.35
C LEU A 109 24.39 -6.33 -2.64
N THR A 110 24.62 -5.58 -3.71
CA THR A 110 25.06 -6.13 -4.99
C THR A 110 26.43 -6.82 -4.87
N ALA A 111 27.37 -6.22 -4.13
CA ALA A 111 28.69 -6.81 -3.85
C ALA A 111 28.59 -8.09 -2.99
N GLN A 112 27.53 -8.23 -2.18
CA GLN A 112 27.26 -9.46 -1.42
C GLN A 112 26.49 -10.53 -2.22
N GLY A 113 26.35 -10.37 -3.54
CA GLY A 113 25.69 -11.35 -4.39
C GLY A 113 24.16 -11.25 -4.41
N ILE A 114 23.60 -10.14 -3.91
CA ILE A 114 22.16 -9.82 -4.05
C ILE A 114 22.03 -8.72 -5.13
N PRO A 115 21.96 -9.10 -6.40
CA PRO A 115 21.82 -8.13 -7.49
C PRO A 115 20.49 -7.42 -7.39
N ASP A 116 20.45 -6.18 -7.87
CA ASP A 116 19.19 -5.45 -7.99
C ASP A 116 18.29 -6.15 -9.03
N PRO A 117 17.17 -6.74 -8.62
CA PRO A 117 16.27 -7.38 -9.56
C PRO A 117 15.78 -6.39 -10.63
N ASP A 118 15.64 -5.09 -10.27
CA ASP A 118 15.14 -4.07 -11.20
C ASP A 118 16.22 -3.61 -12.19
N LYS A 119 17.49 -3.93 -11.97
CA LYS A 119 18.58 -3.64 -12.92
C LYS A 119 18.80 -4.70 -13.99
N THR A 120 18.15 -5.87 -13.87
CA THR A 120 18.23 -6.88 -14.94
C THR A 120 17.43 -6.42 -16.18
N PRO A 121 17.82 -6.79 -17.42
CA PRO A 121 17.04 -6.45 -18.60
C PRO A 121 15.59 -6.95 -18.53
N VAL A 122 15.38 -8.15 -17.98
CA VAL A 122 14.05 -8.76 -17.81
C VAL A 122 13.21 -7.95 -16.82
N ALA A 123 13.79 -7.54 -15.70
CA ALA A 123 13.08 -6.78 -14.69
C ALA A 123 12.79 -5.34 -15.15
N ARG A 124 13.71 -4.71 -15.90
CA ARG A 124 13.46 -3.40 -16.51
C ARG A 124 12.29 -3.45 -17.48
N GLU A 125 12.23 -4.50 -18.31
CA GLU A 125 11.12 -4.67 -19.23
C GLU A 125 9.81 -4.95 -18.48
N ALA A 126 9.82 -5.81 -17.45
CA ALA A 126 8.67 -6.05 -16.59
C ALA A 126 8.20 -4.77 -15.87
N ALA A 127 9.13 -3.97 -15.34
CA ALA A 127 8.83 -2.68 -14.72
C ALA A 127 8.24 -1.68 -15.72
N ARG A 128 8.79 -1.64 -16.95
CA ARG A 128 8.27 -0.80 -18.05
C ARG A 128 6.84 -1.20 -18.42
N LEU A 129 6.57 -2.48 -18.60
CA LEU A 129 5.23 -3.00 -18.90
C LEU A 129 4.25 -2.71 -17.76
N ARG A 130 4.68 -2.90 -16.51
CA ARG A 130 3.87 -2.57 -15.32
C ARG A 130 3.56 -1.06 -15.27
N ALA A 131 4.56 -0.20 -15.55
CA ALA A 131 4.37 1.25 -15.59
C ALA A 131 3.40 1.67 -16.69
N GLN A 132 3.47 1.06 -17.87
CA GLN A 132 2.52 1.31 -18.96
C GLN A 132 1.11 0.85 -18.59
N LYS A 133 0.96 -0.35 -18.02
CA LYS A 133 -0.32 -0.87 -17.54
C LYS A 133 -0.92 0.06 -16.48
N ASN A 134 -0.13 0.44 -15.47
CA ASN A 134 -0.57 1.34 -14.41
C ASN A 134 -0.96 2.72 -14.95
N LYS A 135 -0.24 3.24 -15.95
CA LYS A 135 -0.60 4.49 -16.61
C LYS A 135 -1.97 4.38 -17.28
N ALA A 136 -2.20 3.34 -18.08
CA ALA A 136 -3.48 3.13 -18.77
C ALA A 136 -4.65 2.96 -17.79
N LEU A 137 -4.42 2.21 -16.68
CA LEU A 137 -5.43 2.05 -15.62
C LEU A 137 -5.72 3.38 -14.92
N SER A 138 -4.68 4.18 -14.63
CA SER A 138 -4.84 5.51 -14.03
C SER A 138 -5.61 6.45 -14.95
N GLU A 139 -5.30 6.47 -16.23
CA GLU A 139 -6.00 7.30 -17.21
C GLU A 139 -7.48 6.93 -17.30
N LYS A 140 -7.79 5.62 -17.32
CA LYS A 140 -9.17 5.13 -17.30
C LYS A 140 -9.90 5.56 -16.03
N TRP A 141 -9.27 5.42 -14.86
CA TRP A 141 -9.85 5.80 -13.58
C TRP A 141 -10.07 7.31 -13.46
N LEU A 142 -9.09 8.12 -13.91
CA LEU A 142 -9.22 9.58 -13.97
C LEU A 142 -10.30 10.03 -14.96
N ALA A 143 -10.47 9.32 -16.08
CA ALA A 143 -11.53 9.60 -17.05
C ALA A 143 -12.93 9.34 -16.46
N ALA A 144 -13.06 8.34 -15.59
CA ALA A 144 -14.31 8.03 -14.89
C ALA A 144 -14.58 8.95 -13.68
N MET A 145 -13.61 9.79 -13.28
CA MET A 145 -13.78 10.75 -12.19
C MET A 145 -14.92 11.72 -12.52
N PRO A 146 -15.82 12.00 -11.55
CA PRO A 146 -16.85 13.02 -11.73
C PRO A 146 -16.24 14.36 -12.18
N GLU A 147 -16.82 14.96 -13.21
CA GLU A 147 -16.23 16.15 -13.85
C GLU A 147 -15.99 17.29 -12.86
N VAL A 148 -16.92 17.50 -11.95
CA VAL A 148 -16.84 18.51 -10.89
C VAL A 148 -15.62 18.33 -9.97
N MET A 149 -15.04 17.14 -9.92
CA MET A 149 -13.87 16.84 -9.08
C MET A 149 -12.55 17.04 -9.83
N ARG A 150 -12.54 17.02 -11.15
CA ARG A 150 -11.31 17.11 -11.97
C ARG A 150 -10.42 18.31 -11.65
N PRO A 151 -10.95 19.53 -11.38
CA PRO A 151 -10.11 20.69 -11.07
C PRO A 151 -9.23 20.50 -9.83
N PHE A 152 -9.67 19.70 -8.85
CA PHE A 152 -8.91 19.45 -7.63
C PHE A 152 -7.68 18.57 -7.85
N TRP A 153 -7.62 17.85 -8.98
CA TRP A 153 -6.53 16.94 -9.35
C TRP A 153 -5.77 17.37 -10.59
N GLN A 154 -6.17 18.45 -11.22
CA GLN A 154 -5.48 18.96 -12.41
C GLN A 154 -4.01 19.26 -12.10
N GLY A 155 -3.10 18.71 -12.89
CA GLY A 155 -1.65 18.89 -12.73
C GLY A 155 -1.01 18.07 -11.58
N LYS A 156 -1.79 17.29 -10.81
CA LYS A 156 -1.26 16.40 -9.78
C LYS A 156 -1.04 14.99 -10.36
N SER A 157 0.12 14.40 -10.09
CA SER A 157 0.33 13.00 -10.46
C SER A 157 -0.50 12.09 -9.55
N ALA A 158 -0.99 10.98 -10.09
CA ALA A 158 -1.67 9.93 -9.31
C ALA A 158 -0.83 9.46 -8.11
N ARG A 159 0.52 9.48 -8.23
CA ARG A 159 1.45 9.17 -7.15
C ARG A 159 1.39 10.18 -5.99
N LEU A 160 1.20 11.48 -6.27
CA LEU A 160 1.04 12.50 -5.22
C LEU A 160 -0.27 12.32 -4.47
N LEU A 161 -1.34 11.91 -5.16
CA LEU A 161 -2.63 11.59 -4.53
C LEU A 161 -2.50 10.44 -3.53
N TRP A 162 -1.64 9.48 -3.82
CA TRP A 162 -1.39 8.34 -2.96
C TRP A 162 -0.45 8.68 -1.78
N MET A 163 0.67 9.40 -2.03
CA MET A 163 1.65 9.76 -1.00
C MET A 163 1.10 10.75 0.03
N ALA A 164 0.16 11.61 -0.34
CA ALA A 164 -0.47 12.58 0.57
C ALA A 164 -1.54 11.95 1.50
N GLY A 165 -1.63 10.60 1.55
CA GLY A 165 -2.64 9.96 2.39
C GLY A 165 -4.09 10.27 1.97
N GLY A 166 -4.29 10.83 0.77
CA GLY A 166 -5.60 11.09 0.16
C GLY A 166 -5.90 12.56 0.00
N MET A 167 -6.46 13.21 0.97
CA MET A 167 -6.93 14.60 0.86
C MET A 167 -6.61 15.35 2.14
N GLU A 168 -6.05 16.55 1.99
CA GLU A 168 -5.99 17.49 3.09
C GLU A 168 -7.42 17.84 3.55
N PRO A 169 -7.67 18.09 4.84
CA PRO A 169 -9.01 18.37 5.36
C PRO A 169 -9.74 19.49 4.61
N GLU A 170 -9.06 20.59 4.30
CA GLU A 170 -9.62 21.70 3.54
C GLU A 170 -9.95 21.29 2.10
N GLN A 171 -9.08 20.55 1.43
CA GLN A 171 -9.35 20.04 0.09
C GLN A 171 -10.56 19.10 0.08
N LYS A 172 -10.69 18.25 1.11
CA LYS A 172 -11.86 17.38 1.26
C LYS A 172 -13.15 18.16 1.39
N LYS A 173 -13.15 19.23 2.19
CA LYS A 173 -14.29 20.14 2.39
C LYS A 173 -14.71 20.77 1.06
N ASP A 174 -13.76 21.30 0.30
CA ASP A 174 -14.03 21.94 -1.00
C ASP A 174 -14.60 20.94 -2.01
N ILE A 175 -14.07 19.72 -2.04
CA ILE A 175 -14.59 18.63 -2.90
C ILE A 175 -16.03 18.27 -2.53
N LEU A 176 -16.32 18.12 -1.25
CA LEU A 176 -17.67 17.82 -0.78
C LEU A 176 -18.64 18.94 -1.12
N ALA A 177 -18.23 20.21 -0.96
CA ALA A 177 -19.06 21.36 -1.36
C ALA A 177 -19.33 21.37 -2.87
N ALA A 178 -18.32 21.08 -3.70
CA ALA A 178 -18.49 20.97 -5.15
C ALA A 178 -19.42 19.82 -5.55
N LEU A 179 -19.30 18.67 -4.88
CA LEU A 179 -20.19 17.52 -5.09
C LEU A 179 -21.64 17.85 -4.70
N VAL A 180 -21.85 18.55 -3.57
CA VAL A 180 -23.20 18.96 -3.14
C VAL A 180 -23.83 19.93 -4.16
N LYS A 181 -23.04 20.87 -4.67
CA LYS A 181 -23.50 21.80 -5.70
C LYS A 181 -23.88 21.11 -7.01
N ALA A 182 -23.08 20.12 -7.46
CA ALA A 182 -23.33 19.42 -8.73
C ALA A 182 -24.42 18.35 -8.61
N TYR A 183 -24.50 17.70 -7.46
CA TYR A 183 -25.45 16.62 -7.17
C TYR A 183 -26.15 16.91 -5.84
N PRO A 184 -27.22 17.71 -5.82
CA PRO A 184 -27.90 18.11 -4.57
C PRO A 184 -28.42 16.94 -3.73
N GLU A 185 -28.84 15.86 -4.38
CA GLU A 185 -29.36 14.67 -3.72
C GLU A 185 -28.23 13.77 -3.21
N ALA A 186 -28.28 13.42 -1.92
CA ALA A 186 -27.25 12.58 -1.30
C ALA A 186 -27.13 11.22 -1.98
N GLY A 187 -28.27 10.59 -2.31
CA GLY A 187 -28.31 9.28 -3.00
C GLY A 187 -27.56 9.32 -4.35
N ARG A 188 -27.75 10.41 -5.12
CA ARG A 188 -27.04 10.60 -6.41
C ARG A 188 -25.54 10.76 -6.20
N ARG A 189 -25.09 11.54 -5.21
CA ARG A 189 -23.68 11.70 -4.88
C ARG A 189 -23.03 10.38 -4.51
N ILE A 190 -23.68 9.59 -3.65
CA ILE A 190 -23.21 8.28 -3.23
C ILE A 190 -23.04 7.36 -4.43
N ARG A 191 -24.03 7.29 -5.31
CA ARG A 191 -23.96 6.44 -6.52
C ARG A 191 -22.81 6.84 -7.44
N VAL A 192 -22.65 8.14 -7.71
CA VAL A 192 -21.56 8.67 -8.54
C VAL A 192 -20.19 8.31 -7.95
N LEU A 193 -20.02 8.42 -6.64
CA LEU A 193 -18.78 8.06 -5.95
C LEU A 193 -18.53 6.55 -6.00
N LEU A 194 -19.58 5.71 -5.82
CA LEU A 194 -19.47 4.26 -5.94
C LEU A 194 -19.12 3.86 -7.38
N GLU A 195 -19.76 4.44 -8.39
CA GLU A 195 -19.46 4.16 -9.80
C GLU A 195 -17.99 4.54 -10.14
N TRP A 196 -17.53 5.69 -9.66
CA TRP A 196 -16.12 6.05 -9.81
C TRP A 196 -15.20 5.08 -9.07
N TYR A 197 -15.52 4.67 -7.84
CA TYR A 197 -14.76 3.67 -7.10
C TYR A 197 -14.71 2.32 -7.83
N GLY A 198 -15.82 1.92 -8.44
CA GLY A 198 -15.95 0.70 -9.24
C GLY A 198 -15.22 0.73 -10.59
N SER A 199 -14.90 1.92 -11.12
CA SER A 199 -14.12 2.05 -12.35
C SER A 199 -12.62 1.81 -12.12
N GLY A 200 -12.19 1.77 -10.87
CA GLY A 200 -10.82 1.51 -10.50
C GLY A 200 -10.37 0.10 -10.79
N SER A 201 -9.05 -0.08 -10.86
CA SER A 201 -8.43 -1.39 -10.90
C SER A 201 -7.97 -1.75 -9.50
N ASP A 202 -8.04 -3.02 -9.17
CA ASP A 202 -7.55 -3.54 -7.89
C ASP A 202 -6.02 -3.43 -7.73
N GLU A 203 -5.34 -2.92 -8.75
CA GLU A 203 -3.88 -2.84 -8.81
C GLU A 203 -3.32 -1.46 -8.43
N CYS A 204 -4.18 -0.45 -8.25
CA CYS A 204 -3.76 0.93 -8.04
C CYS A 204 -4.19 1.48 -6.68
N ALA A 205 -3.24 1.77 -5.82
CA ALA A 205 -3.46 2.23 -4.45
C ALA A 205 -4.09 3.64 -4.31
N TYR A 206 -4.12 4.46 -5.37
CA TYR A 206 -4.71 5.81 -5.32
C TYR A 206 -6.23 5.84 -5.50
N GLU A 207 -6.87 4.70 -5.62
CA GLU A 207 -8.33 4.58 -5.74
C GLU A 207 -9.08 4.79 -4.41
N TRP A 208 -8.38 5.22 -3.36
CA TRP A 208 -8.93 5.45 -2.03
C TRP A 208 -9.77 6.72 -1.89
N VAL A 209 -9.61 7.67 -2.81
CA VAL A 209 -10.34 8.96 -2.75
C VAL A 209 -11.86 8.78 -2.67
N PRO A 210 -12.51 7.99 -3.57
CA PRO A 210 -13.94 7.77 -3.49
C PRO A 210 -14.35 7.11 -2.18
N CYS A 211 -13.59 6.11 -1.71
CA CYS A 211 -13.84 5.43 -0.44
C CYS A 211 -13.85 6.43 0.73
N ARG A 212 -12.84 7.29 0.83
CA ARG A 212 -12.76 8.30 1.89
C ARG A 212 -13.89 9.32 1.85
N LEU A 213 -14.37 9.69 0.67
CA LEU A 213 -15.53 10.55 0.53
C LEU A 213 -16.83 9.82 0.91
N LEU A 214 -16.94 8.53 0.58
CA LEU A 214 -18.08 7.70 0.95
C LEU A 214 -18.17 7.48 2.47
N MET A 215 -17.03 7.46 3.16
CA MET A 215 -16.98 7.37 4.63
C MET A 215 -17.61 8.57 5.35
N ASP A 216 -17.90 9.68 4.68
CA ASP A 216 -18.63 10.82 5.28
C ASP A 216 -20.15 10.62 5.28
N TYR A 217 -20.66 9.61 4.59
CA TYR A 217 -22.08 9.27 4.60
C TYR A 217 -22.35 8.15 5.60
N ALA A 218 -23.46 8.25 6.34
CA ALA A 218 -23.90 7.16 7.22
C ALA A 218 -24.25 5.93 6.38
N THR A 219 -23.99 4.73 6.91
CA THR A 219 -24.25 3.48 6.20
C THR A 219 -25.72 3.33 5.75
N PRO A 220 -26.74 3.73 6.53
CA PRO A 220 -28.13 3.72 6.05
C PRO A 220 -28.36 4.60 4.81
N GLN A 221 -27.65 5.72 4.67
CA GLN A 221 -27.75 6.56 3.46
C GLN A 221 -27.17 5.88 2.23
N ILE A 222 -26.03 5.16 2.43
CA ILE A 222 -25.39 4.39 1.36
C ILE A 222 -26.31 3.25 0.92
N LEU A 223 -26.88 2.52 1.88
CA LEU A 223 -27.81 1.43 1.59
C LEU A 223 -29.07 1.94 0.85
N ALA A 224 -29.68 3.03 1.30
CA ALA A 224 -30.82 3.66 0.63
C ALA A 224 -30.48 4.11 -0.80
N ALA A 225 -29.26 4.61 -1.04
CA ALA A 225 -28.80 4.97 -2.39
C ALA A 225 -28.64 3.74 -3.30
N LEU A 226 -28.35 2.58 -2.75
CA LEU A 226 -28.22 1.32 -3.48
C LEU A 226 -29.56 0.62 -3.75
N GLU A 227 -30.58 0.83 -2.90
CA GLU A 227 -31.92 0.33 -3.08
C GLU A 227 -32.66 1.06 -4.21
N ASN A 228 -32.37 2.35 -4.39
CA ASN A 228 -33.05 3.22 -5.34
C ASN A 228 -32.30 3.33 -6.67
N GLY A 229 -32.85 2.70 -7.72
CA GLY A 229 -32.36 2.85 -9.09
C GLY A 229 -31.63 1.63 -9.66
N GLU A 230 -31.28 1.76 -10.93
CA GLU A 230 -30.67 0.67 -11.70
C GLU A 230 -29.24 0.35 -11.22
N TRP A 231 -28.93 -0.92 -11.17
CA TRP A 231 -27.57 -1.41 -10.86
C TRP A 231 -26.74 -1.50 -12.13
N THR A 232 -25.72 -0.64 -12.22
CA THR A 232 -24.71 -0.75 -13.27
C THR A 232 -23.59 -1.71 -12.81
N PRO A 233 -22.81 -2.28 -13.76
CA PRO A 233 -21.61 -3.05 -13.40
C PRO A 233 -20.61 -2.24 -12.55
N LEU A 234 -20.45 -0.94 -12.83
CA LEU A 234 -19.56 -0.05 -12.05
C LEU A 234 -20.11 0.17 -10.64
N LEU A 235 -21.40 0.36 -10.48
CA LEU A 235 -22.02 0.50 -9.15
C LEU A 235 -21.84 -0.77 -8.32
N THR A 236 -22.03 -1.94 -8.93
CA THR A 236 -21.83 -3.23 -8.26
C THR A 236 -20.38 -3.39 -7.81
N ALA A 237 -19.43 -3.08 -8.71
CA ALA A 237 -18.01 -3.11 -8.42
C ALA A 237 -17.63 -2.16 -7.27
N GLY A 238 -18.11 -0.92 -7.32
CA GLY A 238 -17.83 0.08 -6.30
C GLY A 238 -18.42 -0.24 -4.93
N ALA A 239 -19.65 -0.75 -4.90
CA ALA A 239 -20.29 -1.19 -3.67
C ALA A 239 -19.56 -2.40 -3.07
N ALA A 240 -19.17 -3.40 -3.88
CA ALA A 240 -18.39 -4.53 -3.42
C ALA A 240 -17.06 -4.07 -2.82
N ARG A 241 -16.32 -3.21 -3.51
CA ARG A 241 -15.04 -2.66 -3.02
C ARG A 241 -15.20 -1.83 -1.75
N PHE A 242 -16.30 -1.09 -1.61
CA PHE A 242 -16.54 -0.26 -0.44
C PHE A 242 -16.80 -1.09 0.82
N PHE A 243 -17.70 -2.07 0.72
CA PHE A 243 -18.06 -2.93 1.86
C PHE A 243 -17.03 -4.02 2.18
N ASP A 244 -16.17 -4.39 1.23
CA ASP A 244 -15.01 -5.28 1.45
C ASP A 244 -13.74 -4.50 1.86
N ASN A 245 -13.84 -3.20 2.10
CA ASN A 245 -12.71 -2.38 2.48
C ASN A 245 -12.40 -2.52 3.98
N GLY A 246 -11.17 -2.91 4.32
CA GLY A 246 -10.74 -3.05 5.72
C GLY A 246 -10.82 -1.76 6.54
N ASP A 247 -10.85 -0.57 5.91
CA ASP A 247 -11.09 0.69 6.63
C ASP A 247 -12.57 0.81 7.05
N PHE A 248 -13.51 0.39 6.18
CA PHE A 248 -14.91 0.35 6.53
C PHE A 248 -15.15 -0.61 7.70
N GLU A 249 -14.63 -1.82 7.61
CA GLU A 249 -14.75 -2.82 8.67
C GLU A 249 -14.17 -2.34 10.01
N ARG A 250 -12.97 -1.74 10.00
CA ARG A 250 -12.32 -1.25 11.22
C ARG A 250 -13.03 -0.05 11.84
N GLN A 251 -13.53 0.88 11.03
CA GLN A 251 -14.16 2.12 11.52
C GLN A 251 -15.65 1.93 11.82
N ARG A 252 -16.29 0.94 11.22
CA ARG A 252 -17.74 0.70 11.31
C ARG A 252 -18.10 -0.79 11.45
N PRO A 253 -17.51 -1.52 12.42
CA PRO A 253 -17.74 -2.96 12.54
C PRO A 253 -19.22 -3.32 12.76
N GLU A 254 -19.97 -2.48 13.48
CA GLU A 254 -21.40 -2.70 13.72
C GLU A 254 -22.25 -2.47 12.47
N ASP A 255 -21.81 -1.60 11.56
CA ASP A 255 -22.54 -1.28 10.33
C ASP A 255 -22.54 -2.44 9.33
N MET A 256 -21.57 -3.37 9.46
CA MET A 256 -21.58 -4.62 8.68
C MET A 256 -22.86 -5.45 8.89
N LYS A 257 -23.49 -5.32 10.06
CA LYS A 257 -24.74 -6.00 10.41
C LYS A 257 -25.95 -5.36 9.74
N LEU A 258 -25.84 -4.11 9.30
CA LEU A 258 -26.91 -3.37 8.64
C LEU A 258 -27.07 -3.76 7.16
N ILE A 259 -26.05 -4.40 6.56
CA ILE A 259 -26.05 -4.77 5.14
C ILE A 259 -27.08 -5.90 4.91
N PRO A 260 -28.12 -5.66 4.10
CA PRO A 260 -29.14 -6.68 3.85
C PRO A 260 -28.56 -7.97 3.25
N PRO A 261 -29.08 -9.15 3.62
CA PRO A 261 -28.56 -10.44 3.10
C PRO A 261 -28.58 -10.52 1.57
N ALA A 262 -29.62 -10.00 0.91
CA ALA A 262 -29.69 -9.96 -0.54
C ALA A 262 -28.58 -9.11 -1.17
N LEU A 263 -28.21 -7.99 -0.54
CA LEU A 263 -27.11 -7.16 -0.98
C LEU A 263 -25.78 -7.88 -0.76
N LYS A 264 -25.55 -8.46 0.42
CA LYS A 264 -24.36 -9.28 0.69
C LYS A 264 -24.19 -10.37 -0.37
N ALA A 265 -25.23 -11.13 -0.67
CA ALA A 265 -25.19 -12.18 -1.68
C ALA A 265 -24.82 -11.65 -3.08
N ARG A 266 -25.35 -10.49 -3.47
CA ARG A 266 -25.01 -9.83 -4.74
C ARG A 266 -23.54 -9.42 -4.79
N LEU A 267 -23.04 -8.78 -3.75
CA LEU A 267 -21.64 -8.29 -3.67
C LEU A 267 -20.66 -9.46 -3.61
N SER A 268 -20.96 -10.51 -2.84
CA SER A 268 -20.20 -11.75 -2.82
C SER A 268 -20.13 -12.42 -4.19
N ALA A 269 -21.25 -12.51 -4.90
CA ALA A 269 -21.28 -13.09 -6.24
C ALA A 269 -20.39 -12.33 -7.21
N TYR A 270 -20.33 -11.01 -7.10
CA TYR A 270 -19.41 -10.18 -7.88
C TYR A 270 -17.95 -10.43 -7.49
N ALA A 271 -17.62 -10.41 -6.19
CA ALA A 271 -16.27 -10.58 -5.70
C ALA A 271 -15.67 -11.96 -6.03
N ARG A 272 -16.49 -13.01 -6.06
CA ARG A 272 -16.07 -14.36 -6.49
C ARG A 272 -15.60 -14.44 -7.94
N GLN A 273 -15.98 -13.49 -8.78
CA GLN A 273 -15.53 -13.41 -10.17
C GLN A 273 -14.18 -12.69 -10.31
N SER A 274 -13.64 -12.11 -9.23
CA SER A 274 -12.34 -11.45 -9.25
C SER A 274 -11.23 -12.44 -9.58
N ALA A 275 -10.28 -12.03 -10.41
CA ALA A 275 -9.04 -12.78 -10.64
C ALA A 275 -8.12 -12.79 -9.40
N ASP A 276 -8.28 -11.82 -8.50
CA ASP A 276 -7.50 -11.67 -7.27
C ASP A 276 -8.01 -12.64 -6.19
N VAL A 277 -7.13 -13.57 -5.76
CA VAL A 277 -7.44 -14.61 -4.76
C VAL A 277 -7.73 -13.98 -3.40
N ASP A 278 -6.96 -12.98 -2.98
CA ASP A 278 -7.11 -12.35 -1.66
C ASP A 278 -8.43 -11.60 -1.54
N LYS A 279 -8.92 -11.03 -2.66
CA LYS A 279 -10.25 -10.41 -2.69
C LYS A 279 -11.36 -11.41 -2.60
N ARG A 280 -11.24 -12.54 -3.32
CA ARG A 280 -12.24 -13.61 -3.21
C ARG A 280 -12.33 -14.14 -1.79
N LEU A 281 -11.17 -14.31 -1.11
CA LEU A 281 -11.12 -14.79 0.27
C LEU A 281 -11.68 -13.75 1.26
N ARG A 282 -11.34 -12.47 1.12
CA ARG A 282 -11.89 -11.41 1.98
C ARG A 282 -13.39 -11.27 1.81
N ALA A 283 -13.89 -11.27 0.59
CA ALA A 283 -15.32 -11.20 0.32
C ALA A 283 -16.09 -12.40 0.91
N GLN A 284 -15.46 -13.58 0.97
CA GLN A 284 -16.04 -14.73 1.68
C GLN A 284 -16.18 -14.47 3.17
N THR A 285 -15.21 -13.85 3.82
CA THR A 285 -15.27 -13.59 5.26
C THR A 285 -16.11 -12.37 5.63
N ALA A 286 -16.07 -11.31 4.84
CA ALA A 286 -16.76 -10.05 5.14
C ALA A 286 -18.23 -10.02 4.69
N LEU A 287 -18.55 -10.69 3.60
CA LEU A 287 -19.88 -10.61 2.94
C LEU A 287 -20.68 -11.91 2.98
N GLU A 288 -20.15 -13.00 3.53
CA GLU A 288 -20.97 -14.19 3.76
C GLU A 288 -21.99 -13.97 4.88
N PRO A 289 -23.20 -14.47 4.71
CA PRO A 289 -24.30 -14.27 5.65
C PRO A 289 -24.08 -14.97 7.00
#